data_2d17479358c8c01b91e963438afa29d3
#
_entry.id   2d17479358c8c01b91e963438afa29d3
#
_cell.length_a   1.000
_cell.length_b   1.000
_cell.length_c   1.000
_cell.angle_alpha   90.00
_cell.angle_beta   90.00
_cell.angle_gamma   90.00
#
_symmetry.space_group_name_H-M   'P 1'
#
loop_
_entity.id
_entity.type
_entity.pdbx_description
1 polymer ?
#
loop_
_entity_poly.entity_id
_entity_poly.type
_entity_poly.pdbx_seq_one_letter_code
_entity_poly.pdbx_strand_id
1 'polypeptide(L)'
;MSGEFRELKPGSFIYCLSDALASDFCADIVNRFEVSPHHQQGLIGPGAALDRSIKQSTDLRISGRPEWRDVDGALFESLKLGLSLLSGLHPFFASNKFKDMGYQLQRTAKGEFYQWHVDAGPGPLSQRQLVAIWYLNSLPDGEGQTEFF
;
A
#
# COMPACT_ATOMS: atom_id res chain seq x y z
N MET A 1 3.87 -4.97 20.80
CA MET A 1 4.28 -6.30 20.28
C MET A 1 5.03 -6.04 18.98
N SER A 2 6.24 -6.55 18.82
CA SER A 2 6.99 -6.39 17.56
C SER A 2 6.54 -7.52 16.63
N GLY A 3 5.84 -7.16 15.56
CA GLY A 3 5.49 -8.12 14.52
C GLY A 3 6.73 -8.78 13.90
N GLU A 4 6.56 -9.93 13.29
CA GLU A 4 7.62 -10.62 12.57
C GLU A 4 7.93 -9.88 11.27
N PHE A 5 9.20 -9.54 11.04
CA PHE A 5 9.68 -8.99 9.77
C PHE A 5 10.51 -10.04 9.04
N ARG A 6 10.06 -10.44 7.85
CA ARG A 6 10.72 -11.49 7.07
C ARG A 6 10.60 -11.26 5.57
N GLU A 7 11.57 -11.74 4.83
CA GLU A 7 11.47 -11.87 3.38
C GLU A 7 10.56 -13.07 3.04
N LEU A 8 9.64 -12.90 2.09
CA LEU A 8 8.67 -13.95 1.73
C LEU A 8 9.35 -15.15 1.07
N LYS A 9 10.34 -14.88 0.21
CA LYS A 9 11.17 -15.88 -0.45
C LYS A 9 12.58 -15.30 -0.57
N PRO A 10 13.63 -16.03 -0.19
CA PRO A 10 15.00 -15.55 -0.27
C PRO A 10 15.36 -14.99 -1.65
N GLY A 11 15.83 -13.75 -1.68
CA GLY A 11 16.22 -13.05 -2.91
C GLY A 11 15.05 -12.44 -3.70
N SER A 12 13.82 -12.48 -3.16
CA SER A 12 12.66 -11.84 -3.82
C SER A 12 12.59 -10.33 -3.61
N PHE A 13 13.28 -9.81 -2.58
CA PHE A 13 13.15 -8.43 -2.11
C PHE A 13 11.72 -8.02 -1.74
N ILE A 14 10.87 -9.01 -1.41
CA ILE A 14 9.51 -8.82 -0.93
C ILE A 14 9.49 -9.16 0.55
N TYR A 15 9.24 -8.15 1.38
CA TYR A 15 9.26 -8.27 2.83
C TYR A 15 7.86 -8.12 3.39
N CYS A 16 7.56 -8.88 4.43
CA CYS A 16 6.32 -8.81 5.17
C CYS A 16 6.61 -8.44 6.62
N LEU A 17 5.85 -7.49 7.15
CA LEU A 17 5.81 -7.15 8.57
C LEU A 17 4.41 -7.49 9.08
N SER A 18 4.31 -8.49 9.97
CA SER A 18 3.04 -8.82 10.61
C SER A 18 2.69 -7.77 11.68
N ASP A 19 1.42 -7.65 12.00
CA ASP A 19 0.91 -6.73 13.02
C ASP A 19 1.40 -5.28 12.88
N ALA A 20 1.60 -4.83 11.63
CA ALA A 20 2.06 -3.48 11.31
C ALA A 20 1.07 -2.38 11.73
N LEU A 21 -0.20 -2.74 11.86
CA LEU A 21 -1.30 -1.94 12.43
C LEU A 21 -2.15 -2.82 13.34
N ALA A 22 -2.78 -2.24 14.34
CA ALA A 22 -3.71 -2.95 15.21
C ALA A 22 -4.98 -3.34 14.44
N SER A 23 -5.54 -4.52 14.70
CA SER A 23 -6.67 -5.06 13.95
C SER A 23 -7.96 -4.24 14.10
N ASP A 24 -8.20 -3.67 15.28
CA ASP A 24 -9.32 -2.76 15.53
C ASP A 24 -9.17 -1.44 14.76
N PHE A 25 -7.95 -0.94 14.64
CA PHE A 25 -7.67 0.23 13.81
C PHE A 25 -7.85 -0.06 12.31
N CYS A 26 -7.43 -1.24 11.85
CA CYS A 26 -7.72 -1.68 10.48
C CYS A 26 -9.22 -1.73 10.20
N ALA A 27 -10.00 -2.28 11.13
CA ALA A 27 -11.46 -2.33 11.01
C ALA A 27 -12.10 -0.93 10.98
N ASP A 28 -11.59 0.00 11.80
CA ASP A 28 -12.03 1.41 11.76
C ASP A 28 -11.74 2.06 10.41
N ILE A 29 -10.55 1.88 9.85
CA ILE A 29 -10.18 2.38 8.53
C ILE A 29 -11.14 1.86 7.45
N VAL A 30 -11.43 0.57 7.46
CA VAL A 30 -12.38 -0.05 6.51
C VAL A 30 -13.77 0.56 6.65
N ASN A 31 -14.30 0.66 7.88
CA ASN A 31 -15.61 1.25 8.13
C ASN A 31 -15.69 2.71 7.66
N ARG A 32 -14.68 3.51 7.94
CA ARG A 32 -14.59 4.91 7.51
C ARG A 32 -14.48 5.01 5.98
N PHE A 33 -13.74 4.12 5.36
CA PHE A 33 -13.67 4.03 3.90
C PHE A 33 -15.06 3.80 3.33
N GLU A 34 -15.82 2.79 3.80
CA GLU A 34 -17.11 2.42 3.21
C GLU A 34 -18.15 3.56 3.25
N VAL A 35 -18.10 4.42 4.24
CA VAL A 35 -19.05 5.55 4.36
C VAL A 35 -18.52 6.87 3.78
N SER A 36 -17.30 6.89 3.27
CA SER A 36 -16.70 8.11 2.74
C SER A 36 -17.39 8.57 1.44
N PRO A 37 -17.71 9.87 1.30
CA PRO A 37 -18.25 10.40 0.05
C PRO A 37 -17.20 10.65 -1.04
N HIS A 38 -15.92 10.38 -0.75
CA HIS A 38 -14.79 10.79 -1.60
C HIS A 38 -14.19 9.66 -2.43
N HIS A 39 -14.95 8.59 -2.65
CA HIS A 39 -14.55 7.50 -3.52
C HIS A 39 -14.39 7.95 -4.97
N GLN A 40 -13.43 7.34 -5.64
CA GLN A 40 -13.24 7.47 -7.08
C GLN A 40 -12.93 6.11 -7.68
N GLN A 41 -13.13 5.97 -8.98
CA GLN A 41 -12.69 4.77 -9.69
C GLN A 41 -11.16 4.71 -9.74
N GLY A 42 -10.61 3.51 -9.67
CA GLY A 42 -9.18 3.30 -9.77
C GLY A 42 -8.63 3.83 -11.10
N LEU A 43 -7.58 4.63 -10.99
CA LEU A 43 -6.89 5.25 -12.12
C LEU A 43 -5.54 4.59 -12.34
N ILE A 44 -5.00 4.69 -13.55
CA ILE A 44 -3.73 4.09 -13.94
C ILE A 44 -2.76 5.15 -14.47
N GLY A 45 -1.48 4.87 -14.27
CA GLY A 45 -0.37 5.65 -14.81
C GLY A 45 -0.27 7.08 -14.29
N PRO A 46 0.77 7.81 -14.71
CA PRO A 46 1.03 9.18 -14.24
C PRO A 46 -0.01 10.20 -14.74
N GLY A 47 -0.71 9.89 -15.83
CA GLY A 47 -1.78 10.70 -16.37
C GLY A 47 -3.14 10.49 -15.71
N ALA A 48 -3.23 9.65 -14.68
CA ALA A 48 -4.48 9.30 -14.00
C ALA A 48 -5.59 8.89 -14.99
N ALA A 49 -5.27 8.02 -15.94
CA ALA A 49 -6.21 7.54 -16.94
C ALA A 49 -7.20 6.52 -16.35
N LEU A 50 -8.44 6.57 -16.79
CA LEU A 50 -9.43 5.54 -16.48
C LEU A 50 -9.41 4.49 -17.60
N ASP A 51 -8.98 3.27 -17.27
CA ASP A 51 -9.05 2.12 -18.16
C ASP A 51 -9.51 0.88 -17.38
N ARG A 52 -10.78 0.54 -17.54
CA ARG A 52 -11.41 -0.58 -16.85
C ARG A 52 -10.96 -1.96 -17.34
N SER A 53 -10.29 -2.05 -18.47
CA SER A 53 -9.70 -3.30 -18.94
C SER A 53 -8.38 -3.62 -18.22
N ILE A 54 -7.78 -2.62 -17.58
CA ILE A 54 -6.52 -2.74 -16.84
C ILE A 54 -6.77 -2.71 -15.33
N LYS A 55 -7.62 -1.80 -14.83
CA LYS A 55 -7.89 -1.67 -13.39
C LYS A 55 -9.37 -1.45 -13.14
N GLN A 56 -9.91 -2.25 -12.23
CA GLN A 56 -11.22 -2.05 -11.64
C GLN A 56 -11.05 -2.08 -10.12
N SER A 57 -11.27 -0.97 -9.48
CA SER A 57 -11.22 -0.78 -8.03
C SER A 57 -11.94 0.49 -7.62
N THR A 58 -12.22 0.60 -6.32
CA THR A 58 -12.68 1.84 -5.69
C THR A 58 -11.53 2.40 -4.86
N ASP A 59 -11.09 3.60 -5.18
CA ASP A 59 -9.92 4.23 -4.56
C ASP A 59 -10.33 5.47 -3.75
N LEU A 60 -9.57 5.78 -2.71
CA LEU A 60 -9.70 6.99 -1.90
C LEU A 60 -8.32 7.50 -1.49
N ARG A 61 -7.89 8.61 -2.05
CA ARG A 61 -6.68 9.28 -1.58
C ARG A 61 -6.94 9.93 -0.22
N ILE A 62 -6.18 9.54 0.80
CA ILE A 62 -6.37 9.99 2.18
C ILE A 62 -5.39 11.10 2.56
N SER A 63 -4.16 11.09 2.04
CA SER A 63 -3.16 12.10 2.37
C SER A 63 -3.61 13.51 1.99
N GLY A 64 -3.44 14.43 2.94
CA GLY A 64 -3.87 15.82 2.83
C GLY A 64 -5.32 16.07 3.24
N ARG A 65 -6.08 15.02 3.63
CA ARG A 65 -7.45 15.16 4.14
C ARG A 65 -7.47 15.25 5.66
N PRO A 66 -8.04 16.32 6.26
CA PRO A 66 -8.05 16.49 7.72
C PRO A 66 -8.68 15.32 8.47
N GLU A 67 -9.76 14.75 7.92
CA GLU A 67 -10.51 13.62 8.51
C GLU A 67 -9.74 12.28 8.48
N TRP A 68 -8.63 12.20 7.77
CA TRP A 68 -7.78 11.02 7.66
C TRP A 68 -6.38 11.21 8.26
N ARG A 69 -6.15 12.33 8.95
CA ARG A 69 -4.81 12.68 9.47
C ARG A 69 -4.24 11.64 10.43
N ASP A 70 -5.09 11.03 11.25
CA ASP A 70 -4.72 9.97 12.19
C ASP A 70 -4.23 8.73 11.44
N VAL A 71 -4.94 8.32 10.40
CA VAL A 71 -4.57 7.18 9.54
C VAL A 71 -3.29 7.49 8.76
N ASP A 72 -3.20 8.66 8.15
CA ASP A 72 -2.01 9.13 7.43
C ASP A 72 -0.76 9.07 8.34
N GLY A 73 -0.87 9.56 9.57
CA GLY A 73 0.20 9.50 10.57
C GLY A 73 0.56 8.07 11.00
N ALA A 74 -0.42 7.21 11.22
CA ALA A 74 -0.19 5.82 11.60
C ALA A 74 0.50 5.02 10.48
N LEU A 75 0.09 5.21 9.22
CA LEU A 75 0.75 4.60 8.06
C LEU A 75 2.19 5.09 7.91
N PHE A 76 2.43 6.38 8.13
CA PHE A 76 3.78 6.95 8.10
C PHE A 76 4.69 6.33 9.17
N GLU A 77 4.25 6.20 10.42
CA GLU A 77 5.05 5.56 11.48
C GLU A 77 5.27 4.06 11.21
N SER A 78 4.27 3.36 10.68
CA SER A 78 4.39 1.96 10.24
C SER A 78 5.41 1.81 9.11
N LEU A 79 5.37 2.69 8.09
CA LEU A 79 6.35 2.71 7.00
C LEU A 79 7.76 2.97 7.52
N LYS A 80 7.92 3.91 8.42
CA LYS A 80 9.21 4.26 9.04
C LYS A 80 9.79 3.07 9.81
N LEU A 81 8.96 2.31 10.54
CA LEU A 81 9.39 1.07 11.18
C LEU A 81 9.86 0.04 10.13
N GLY A 82 9.07 -0.21 9.09
CA GLY A 82 9.44 -1.12 8.01
C GLY A 82 10.75 -0.73 7.33
N LEU A 83 10.95 0.55 7.03
CA LEU A 83 12.21 1.07 6.48
C LEU A 83 13.39 0.90 7.44
N SER A 84 13.19 1.08 8.73
CA SER A 84 14.24 0.86 9.74
C SER A 84 14.69 -0.61 9.77
N LEU A 85 13.74 -1.54 9.74
CA LEU A 85 14.03 -2.97 9.70
C LEU A 85 14.73 -3.37 8.39
N LEU A 86 14.24 -2.86 7.26
CA LEU A 86 14.84 -3.08 5.94
C LEU A 86 16.27 -2.54 5.85
N SER A 87 16.54 -1.38 6.46
CA SER A 87 17.85 -0.76 6.53
C SER A 87 18.87 -1.59 7.29
N GLY A 88 18.43 -2.38 8.27
CA GLY A 88 19.27 -3.34 8.99
C GLY A 88 19.75 -4.49 8.09
N LEU A 89 18.98 -4.84 7.07
CA LEU A 89 19.32 -5.90 6.12
C LEU A 89 20.06 -5.35 4.88
N HIS A 90 19.74 -4.13 4.47
CA HIS A 90 20.24 -3.53 3.25
C HIS A 90 20.78 -2.10 3.53
N PRO A 91 22.11 -1.92 3.68
CA PRO A 91 22.71 -0.63 4.02
C PRO A 91 22.38 0.53 3.06
N PHE A 92 22.00 0.23 1.82
CA PHE A 92 21.52 1.22 0.86
C PHE A 92 20.36 2.05 1.44
N PHE A 93 19.40 1.42 2.11
CA PHE A 93 18.26 2.12 2.68
C PHE A 93 18.62 2.94 3.92
N ALA A 94 19.70 2.60 4.63
CA ALA A 94 20.22 3.41 5.73
C ALA A 94 20.91 4.69 5.25
N SER A 95 21.53 4.66 4.07
CA SER A 95 22.34 5.75 3.53
C SER A 95 21.55 6.77 2.71
N ASN A 96 20.30 6.50 2.40
CA ASN A 96 19.46 7.32 1.52
C ASN A 96 18.29 7.93 2.29
N LYS A 97 17.87 9.13 1.86
CA LYS A 97 16.65 9.77 2.34
C LYS A 97 15.52 9.43 1.38
N PHE A 98 14.45 8.85 1.93
CA PHE A 98 13.23 8.56 1.18
C PHE A 98 12.16 9.60 1.52
N LYS A 99 11.29 9.84 0.57
CA LYS A 99 10.11 10.67 0.71
C LYS A 99 8.91 9.84 0.29
N ASP A 100 7.88 9.79 1.12
CA ASP A 100 6.63 9.20 0.71
C ASP A 100 5.88 10.10 -0.29
N MET A 101 4.98 9.50 -1.04
CA MET A 101 4.13 10.21 -2.01
C MET A 101 2.69 10.36 -1.50
N GLY A 102 2.48 10.09 -0.21
CA GLY A 102 1.17 10.02 0.41
C GLY A 102 0.50 8.66 0.22
N TYR A 103 -0.66 8.49 0.85
CA TYR A 103 -1.36 7.20 0.97
C TYR A 103 -2.71 7.24 0.29
N GLN A 104 -3.10 6.08 -0.21
CA GLN A 104 -4.37 5.82 -0.83
C GLN A 104 -4.94 4.52 -0.27
N LEU A 105 -6.23 4.52 0.04
CA LEU A 105 -6.98 3.29 0.29
C LEU A 105 -7.52 2.78 -1.05
N GLN A 106 -7.52 1.47 -1.20
CA GLN A 106 -8.09 0.80 -2.37
C GLN A 106 -8.93 -0.38 -1.92
N ARG A 107 -10.15 -0.46 -2.42
CA ARG A 107 -10.99 -1.64 -2.33
C ARG A 107 -11.08 -2.30 -3.68
N THR A 108 -10.82 -3.61 -3.70
CA THR A 108 -11.05 -4.48 -4.85
C THR A 108 -12.15 -5.46 -4.47
N ALA A 109 -13.33 -5.28 -5.03
CA ALA A 109 -14.50 -6.13 -4.77
C ALA A 109 -14.46 -7.41 -5.61
N LYS A 110 -15.40 -8.33 -5.37
CA LYS A 110 -15.51 -9.56 -6.16
C LYS A 110 -15.65 -9.28 -7.65
N GLY A 111 -14.74 -9.83 -8.44
CA GLY A 111 -14.66 -9.64 -9.90
C GLY A 111 -13.90 -8.40 -10.34
N GLU A 112 -13.48 -7.55 -9.41
CA GLU A 112 -12.56 -6.44 -9.69
C GLU A 112 -11.11 -6.92 -9.69
N PHE A 113 -10.22 -6.18 -10.33
CA PHE A 113 -8.83 -6.59 -10.51
C PHE A 113 -7.93 -5.40 -10.85
N TYR A 114 -6.64 -5.63 -10.72
CA TYR A 114 -5.59 -4.83 -11.36
C TYR A 114 -4.67 -5.76 -12.13
N GLN A 115 -4.53 -5.54 -13.45
CA GLN A 115 -3.67 -6.35 -14.30
C GLN A 115 -2.20 -6.25 -13.87
N TRP A 116 -1.39 -7.19 -14.34
CA TRP A 116 0.06 -7.17 -14.17
C TRP A 116 0.63 -5.82 -14.60
N HIS A 117 1.39 -5.21 -13.73
CA HIS A 117 1.99 -3.89 -13.96
C HIS A 117 3.28 -3.73 -13.15
N VAL A 118 4.01 -2.68 -13.42
CA VAL A 118 5.12 -2.20 -12.62
C VAL A 118 4.76 -0.84 -12.03
N ASP A 119 5.12 -0.61 -10.78
CA ASP A 119 4.85 0.66 -10.11
C ASP A 119 5.86 1.75 -10.46
N ALA A 120 7.06 1.37 -10.89
CA ALA A 120 8.04 2.27 -11.46
C ALA A 120 7.77 2.50 -12.94
N GLY A 121 8.15 3.67 -13.45
CA GLY A 121 7.92 4.01 -14.85
C GLY A 121 8.63 5.31 -15.23
N PRO A 122 8.42 5.82 -16.43
CA PRO A 122 9.03 7.08 -16.87
C PRO A 122 8.48 8.29 -16.11
N GLY A 123 9.18 9.42 -16.20
CA GLY A 123 8.79 10.68 -15.57
C GLY A 123 8.81 10.60 -14.03
N PRO A 124 7.80 11.11 -13.34
CA PRO A 124 7.75 11.12 -11.87
C PRO A 124 7.84 9.73 -11.23
N LEU A 125 7.40 8.69 -11.93
CA LEU A 125 7.41 7.31 -11.42
C LEU A 125 8.81 6.68 -11.43
N SER A 126 9.78 7.28 -12.15
CA SER A 126 11.16 6.78 -12.20
C SER A 126 11.89 6.85 -10.84
N GLN A 127 11.40 7.68 -9.94
CA GLN A 127 11.98 7.85 -8.60
C GLN A 127 11.37 6.91 -7.55
N ARG A 128 10.39 6.10 -7.90
CA ARG A 128 9.83 5.10 -6.99
C ARG A 128 10.85 4.00 -6.74
N GLN A 129 11.28 3.87 -5.49
CA GLN A 129 12.26 2.88 -5.06
C GLN A 129 11.60 1.73 -4.29
N LEU A 130 10.51 2.01 -3.60
CA LEU A 130 9.80 1.08 -2.76
C LEU A 130 8.30 1.27 -2.92
N VAL A 131 7.57 0.19 -2.73
CA VAL A 131 6.11 0.16 -2.58
C VAL A 131 5.80 -0.48 -1.23
N ALA A 132 4.89 0.12 -0.49
CA ALA A 132 4.36 -0.44 0.75
C ALA A 132 2.86 -0.64 0.61
N ILE A 133 2.38 -1.82 0.98
CA ILE A 133 0.97 -2.19 0.95
C ILE A 133 0.57 -2.68 2.33
N TRP A 134 -0.51 -2.15 2.89
CA TRP A 134 -1.14 -2.63 4.12
C TRP A 134 -2.43 -3.34 3.77
N TYR A 135 -2.52 -4.63 4.09
CA TYR A 135 -3.75 -5.39 3.99
C TYR A 135 -4.57 -5.17 5.27
N LEU A 136 -5.71 -4.52 5.13
CA LEU A 136 -6.53 -4.08 6.27
C LEU A 136 -7.55 -5.12 6.72
N ASN A 137 -7.78 -6.16 5.94
CA ASN A 137 -8.67 -7.28 6.25
C ASN A 137 -8.08 -8.58 5.71
N SER A 138 -8.55 -9.69 6.26
CA SER A 138 -8.25 -11.04 5.76
C SER A 138 -9.33 -11.49 4.78
N LEU A 139 -8.93 -12.29 3.81
CA LEU A 139 -9.80 -12.95 2.86
C LEU A 139 -9.60 -14.47 2.93
N PRO A 140 -10.56 -15.28 2.46
CA PRO A 140 -10.35 -16.71 2.29
C PRO A 140 -9.14 -17.02 1.38
N ASP A 141 -8.51 -18.17 1.61
CA ASP A 141 -7.40 -18.62 0.79
C ASP A 141 -7.78 -18.67 -0.69
N GLY A 142 -6.92 -18.11 -1.53
CA GLY A 142 -7.11 -18.06 -2.98
C GLY A 142 -7.95 -16.89 -3.49
N GLU A 143 -8.35 -15.96 -2.62
CA GLU A 143 -9.10 -14.76 -3.00
C GLU A 143 -8.28 -13.49 -2.77
N GLY A 144 -8.39 -12.51 -3.67
CA GLY A 144 -7.84 -11.16 -3.53
C GLY A 144 -6.32 -11.09 -3.38
N GLN A 145 -5.60 -12.04 -3.91
CA GLN A 145 -4.15 -12.14 -3.78
C GLN A 145 -3.45 -11.05 -4.62
N THR A 146 -2.35 -10.54 -4.07
CA THR A 146 -1.35 -9.80 -4.85
C THR A 146 -0.28 -10.79 -5.28
N GLU A 147 -0.09 -10.93 -6.58
CA GLU A 147 0.86 -11.88 -7.16
C GLU A 147 2.12 -11.15 -7.62
N PHE A 148 3.26 -11.83 -7.50
CA PHE A 148 4.57 -11.35 -7.93
C PHE A 148 5.28 -12.42 -8.78
N PHE A 149 6.04 -12.03 -9.80
CA PHE A 149 6.95 -12.92 -10.54
C PHE A 149 8.33 -12.33 -10.78
#